data_4190ae194ab2f84accf14a2b822314d9
#
_entry.id   4190ae194ab2f84accf14a2b822314d9
#
_cell.length_a   1.000
_cell.length_b   1.000
_cell.length_c   1.000
_cell.angle_alpha   90.00
_cell.angle_beta   90.00
_cell.angle_gamma   90.00
#
_symmetry.space_group_name_H-M   'P 1'
#
loop_
_entity.id
_entity.type
_entity.pdbx_description
1 polymer ?
#
loop_
_entity_poly.entity_id
_entity_poly.type
_entity_poly.pdbx_seq_one_letter_code
_entity_poly.pdbx_strand_id
1 'polypeptide(L)'
;HWKEQTGQDVEVIQSHGGSGKQALEVSNGLEADVVTLALEYDIDAIEKAGLIEDGWVDEYDDDSAPYTSTIVFLVRKGNPKNIHDWDDLVKDGVGVITPNPKTSGGARWNYLAAWGYAQERYNGDEAQMKEFIKKLYQNVLVLDSGARGATTSFVENNQGDVLIAWENEAYLSMLDCPDDYEIITPGISILAQPSVAVVDSVVDERGTRAVAEEYLSYLYSDDA
;
A
#
# COMPACT_ATOMS: atom_id res chain seq x y z
N HIS A 1 9.37 22.64 10.23
CA HIS A 1 8.28 23.45 9.70
C HIS A 1 7.36 23.98 10.82
N TRP A 2 6.57 23.19 11.56
CA TRP A 2 5.67 23.64 12.63
C TRP A 2 6.37 24.52 13.69
N LYS A 3 7.53 24.07 14.19
CA LYS A 3 8.32 24.83 15.18
C LYS A 3 8.80 26.17 14.65
N GLU A 4 9.16 26.27 13.39
CA GLU A 4 9.59 27.52 12.76
C GLU A 4 8.44 28.52 12.62
N GLN A 5 7.23 28.04 12.37
CA GLN A 5 6.05 28.89 12.23
C GLN A 5 5.44 29.31 13.57
N THR A 6 5.39 28.39 14.54
CA THR A 6 4.63 28.58 15.78
C THR A 6 5.51 28.77 17.04
N GLY A 7 6.78 28.38 16.94
CA GLY A 7 7.69 28.30 18.09
C GLY A 7 7.43 27.10 19.02
N GLN A 8 6.48 26.23 18.68
CA GLN A 8 6.09 25.08 19.49
C GLN A 8 6.82 23.82 19.02
N ASP A 9 7.24 22.99 19.97
CA ASP A 9 7.76 21.66 19.67
C ASP A 9 6.61 20.65 19.49
N VAL A 10 6.76 19.75 18.53
CA VAL A 10 5.85 18.62 18.31
C VAL A 10 6.65 17.34 18.36
N GLU A 11 6.15 16.37 19.11
CA GLU A 11 6.63 15.01 19.11
C GLU A 11 5.69 14.15 18.25
N VAL A 12 6.23 13.49 17.22
CA VAL A 12 5.47 12.59 16.35
C VAL A 12 5.67 11.16 16.82
N ILE A 13 4.58 10.55 17.31
CA ILE A 13 4.56 9.14 17.70
C ILE A 13 3.94 8.35 16.56
N GLN A 14 4.65 7.35 16.05
CA GLN A 14 4.24 6.57 14.89
C GLN A 14 3.84 5.15 15.26
N SER A 15 2.76 4.66 14.67
CA SER A 15 2.37 3.26 14.67
C SER A 15 2.30 2.75 13.23
N HIS A 16 2.97 1.65 12.94
CA HIS A 16 3.04 1.04 11.61
C HIS A 16 2.41 -0.35 11.60
N GLY A 17 1.64 -0.64 10.55
CA GLY A 17 0.99 -1.93 10.39
C GLY A 17 0.23 -2.04 9.07
N GLY A 18 -0.41 -3.17 8.82
CA GLY A 18 -1.33 -3.32 7.69
C GLY A 18 -2.54 -2.41 7.85
N SER A 19 -2.97 -1.73 6.77
CA SER A 19 -4.01 -0.69 6.81
C SER A 19 -5.31 -1.14 7.49
N GLY A 20 -5.83 -2.33 7.15
CA GLY A 20 -7.03 -2.84 7.78
C GLY A 20 -6.88 -3.12 9.28
N LYS A 21 -5.66 -3.51 9.72
CA LYS A 21 -5.35 -3.67 11.15
C LYS A 21 -5.33 -2.31 11.85
N GLN A 22 -4.66 -1.30 11.25
CA GLN A 22 -4.59 0.05 11.80
C GLN A 22 -5.97 0.69 11.88
N ALA A 23 -6.80 0.57 10.83
CA ALA A 23 -8.18 1.04 10.84
C ALA A 23 -9.00 0.42 11.98
N LEU A 24 -8.86 -0.89 12.19
CA LEU A 24 -9.55 -1.59 13.27
C LEU A 24 -9.07 -1.13 14.66
N GLU A 25 -7.76 -0.90 14.83
CA GLU A 25 -7.19 -0.43 16.09
C GLU A 25 -7.69 0.98 16.43
N VAL A 26 -7.73 1.89 15.46
CA VAL A 26 -8.29 3.24 15.63
C VAL A 26 -9.77 3.16 15.94
N SER A 27 -10.55 2.38 15.20
CA SER A 27 -11.99 2.18 15.45
C SER A 27 -12.28 1.58 16.84
N ASN A 28 -11.32 0.88 17.43
CA ASN A 28 -11.41 0.31 18.79
C ASN A 28 -10.76 1.16 19.88
N GLY A 29 -10.37 2.40 19.57
CA GLY A 29 -9.91 3.36 20.57
C GLY A 29 -8.39 3.60 20.62
N LEU A 30 -7.62 3.22 19.58
CA LEU A 30 -6.27 3.74 19.42
C LEU A 30 -6.36 5.24 19.10
N GLU A 31 -5.85 6.06 19.98
CA GLU A 31 -5.84 7.53 19.83
C GLU A 31 -4.79 7.97 18.81
N ALA A 32 -5.15 7.94 17.53
CA ALA A 32 -4.34 8.50 16.45
C ALA A 32 -4.91 9.85 16.03
N ASP A 33 -4.08 10.88 15.94
CA ASP A 33 -4.49 12.21 15.47
C ASP A 33 -4.72 12.23 13.97
N VAL A 34 -3.92 11.46 13.22
CA VAL A 34 -4.02 11.32 11.76
C VAL A 34 -3.85 9.86 11.37
N VAL A 35 -4.44 9.48 10.24
CA VAL A 35 -4.24 8.18 9.61
C VAL A 35 -3.73 8.35 8.18
N THR A 36 -2.81 7.46 7.78
CA THR A 36 -2.37 7.29 6.40
C THR A 36 -2.56 5.82 6.05
N LEU A 37 -3.55 5.52 5.25
CA LEU A 37 -3.93 4.13 4.94
C LEU A 37 -3.91 3.90 3.44
N ALA A 38 -3.70 2.64 3.05
CA ALA A 38 -3.52 2.29 1.64
C ALA A 38 -4.80 2.39 0.80
N LEU A 39 -5.99 2.41 1.41
CA LEU A 39 -7.28 2.47 0.72
C LEU A 39 -8.25 3.36 1.48
N GLU A 40 -9.04 4.13 0.75
CA GLU A 40 -10.22 4.85 1.26
C GLU A 40 -11.13 3.95 2.11
N TYR A 41 -11.40 2.72 1.64
CA TYR A 41 -12.21 1.73 2.34
C TYR A 41 -11.82 1.54 3.82
N ASP A 42 -10.54 1.62 4.14
CA ASP A 42 -10.05 1.46 5.51
C ASP A 42 -10.30 2.73 6.33
N ILE A 43 -10.24 3.94 5.71
CA ILE A 43 -10.61 5.21 6.35
C ILE A 43 -12.12 5.30 6.54
N ASP A 44 -12.91 4.90 5.53
CA ASP A 44 -14.37 4.78 5.64
C ASP A 44 -14.83 3.90 6.81
N ALA A 45 -14.05 2.90 7.16
CA ALA A 45 -14.37 2.06 8.32
C ALA A 45 -14.23 2.84 9.65
N ILE A 46 -13.31 3.80 9.72
CA ILE A 46 -13.11 4.69 10.87
C ILE A 46 -14.20 5.77 10.89
N GLU A 47 -14.55 6.33 9.73
CA GLU A 47 -15.68 7.25 9.55
C GLU A 47 -17.00 6.60 10.04
N LYS A 48 -17.30 5.38 9.58
CA LYS A 48 -18.48 4.61 10.03
C LYS A 48 -18.49 4.31 11.52
N ALA A 49 -17.34 4.28 12.16
CA ALA A 49 -17.23 4.21 13.62
C ALA A 49 -17.50 5.56 14.32
N GLY A 50 -17.70 6.65 13.57
CA GLY A 50 -18.01 7.99 14.07
C GLY A 50 -16.79 8.75 14.61
N LEU A 51 -15.59 8.40 14.16
CA LEU A 51 -14.36 9.01 14.63
C LEU A 51 -13.77 10.03 13.64
N ILE A 52 -14.18 9.95 12.38
CA ILE A 52 -13.85 10.87 11.29
C ILE A 52 -15.16 11.45 10.77
N GLU A 53 -15.19 12.73 10.43
CA GLU A 53 -16.37 13.41 9.89
C GLU A 53 -16.65 13.00 8.44
N ASP A 54 -17.94 13.10 8.04
CA ASP A 54 -18.35 12.85 6.65
C ASP A 54 -17.65 13.83 5.70
N GLY A 55 -17.17 13.33 4.56
CA GLY A 55 -16.55 14.17 3.53
C GLY A 55 -15.05 14.31 3.65
N TRP A 56 -14.39 13.54 4.49
CA TRP A 56 -12.92 13.51 4.67
C TRP A 56 -12.15 13.37 3.35
N VAL A 57 -12.75 12.71 2.35
CA VAL A 57 -12.12 12.49 1.03
C VAL A 57 -11.90 13.80 0.27
N ASP A 58 -12.73 14.81 0.50
CA ASP A 58 -12.67 16.12 -0.16
C ASP A 58 -11.88 17.18 0.67
N GLU A 59 -11.29 16.81 1.80
CA GLU A 59 -10.56 17.75 2.67
C GLU A 59 -9.23 18.21 2.09
N TYR A 60 -8.56 17.33 1.35
CA TYR A 60 -7.28 17.60 0.70
C TYR A 60 -7.36 17.30 -0.80
N ASP A 61 -6.43 17.84 -1.57
CA ASP A 61 -6.36 17.63 -3.01
C ASP A 61 -6.22 16.12 -3.36
N ASP A 62 -6.61 15.78 -4.59
CA ASP A 62 -6.50 14.42 -5.16
C ASP A 62 -7.20 13.34 -4.31
N ASP A 63 -8.43 13.60 -3.85
CA ASP A 63 -9.23 12.70 -3.01
C ASP A 63 -8.51 12.35 -1.69
N SER A 64 -7.87 13.34 -1.08
CA SER A 64 -7.05 13.21 0.13
C SER A 64 -5.92 12.17 -0.02
N ALA A 65 -5.35 12.05 -1.24
CA ALA A 65 -4.23 11.15 -1.54
C ALA A 65 -2.96 11.96 -1.89
N PRO A 66 -2.04 12.16 -0.93
CA PRO A 66 -0.86 13.02 -1.12
C PRO A 66 0.16 12.47 -2.12
N TYR A 67 0.07 11.20 -2.49
CA TYR A 67 0.91 10.58 -3.51
C TYR A 67 0.21 9.42 -4.17
N THR A 68 0.72 9.01 -5.32
CA THR A 68 0.25 7.84 -6.05
C THR A 68 1.39 6.85 -6.27
N SER A 69 1.04 5.59 -6.48
CA SER A 69 1.97 4.54 -6.87
C SER A 69 1.30 3.60 -7.87
N THR A 70 2.04 2.64 -8.36
CA THR A 70 1.51 1.56 -9.20
C THR A 70 2.10 0.22 -8.79
N ILE A 71 1.54 -0.87 -9.31
CA ILE A 71 2.04 -2.21 -9.01
C ILE A 71 3.04 -2.62 -10.08
N VAL A 72 4.20 -3.07 -9.64
CA VAL A 72 5.31 -3.57 -10.45
C VAL A 72 5.80 -4.93 -9.94
N PHE A 73 6.67 -5.56 -10.68
CA PHE A 73 7.37 -6.78 -10.26
C PHE A 73 8.84 -6.45 -10.00
N LEU A 74 9.31 -6.77 -8.80
CA LEU A 74 10.73 -6.78 -8.50
C LEU A 74 11.26 -8.20 -8.71
N VAL A 75 12.22 -8.37 -9.61
CA VAL A 75 12.80 -9.67 -9.95
C VAL A 75 14.29 -9.69 -9.65
N ARG A 76 14.87 -10.88 -9.54
CA ARG A 76 16.30 -11.06 -9.37
C ARG A 76 17.05 -10.52 -10.59
N LYS A 77 18.28 -10.03 -10.40
CA LYS A 77 19.15 -9.51 -11.46
C LYS A 77 19.29 -10.49 -12.62
N GLY A 78 19.15 -9.97 -13.84
CA GLY A 78 19.16 -10.77 -15.05
C GLY A 78 17.89 -11.58 -15.31
N ASN A 79 16.85 -11.39 -14.50
CA ASN A 79 15.52 -11.98 -14.65
C ASN A 79 15.54 -13.48 -15.02
N PRO A 80 16.11 -14.36 -14.17
CA PRO A 80 16.38 -15.76 -14.53
C PRO A 80 15.10 -16.58 -14.83
N LYS A 81 13.94 -16.10 -14.41
CA LYS A 81 12.64 -16.72 -14.72
C LYS A 81 11.95 -16.12 -15.95
N ASN A 82 12.59 -15.14 -16.60
CA ASN A 82 12.05 -14.48 -17.79
C ASN A 82 10.62 -13.97 -17.59
N ILE A 83 10.42 -13.21 -16.49
CA ILE A 83 9.14 -12.62 -16.08
C ILE A 83 8.98 -11.29 -16.79
N HIS A 84 7.90 -11.11 -17.55
CA HIS A 84 7.59 -9.88 -18.28
C HIS A 84 6.19 -9.36 -17.99
N ASP A 85 5.25 -10.24 -17.64
CA ASP A 85 3.87 -9.86 -17.35
C ASP A 85 3.21 -10.88 -16.39
N TRP A 86 1.99 -10.61 -16.00
CA TRP A 86 1.18 -11.40 -15.06
C TRP A 86 1.06 -12.88 -15.44
N ASP A 87 0.99 -13.22 -16.75
CA ASP A 87 0.93 -14.61 -17.22
C ASP A 87 2.19 -15.43 -16.84
N ASP A 88 3.31 -14.75 -16.63
CA ASP A 88 4.55 -15.41 -16.22
C ASP A 88 4.52 -15.82 -14.75
N LEU A 89 3.73 -15.13 -13.93
CA LEU A 89 3.62 -15.40 -12.49
C LEU A 89 2.82 -16.68 -12.19
N VAL A 90 2.04 -17.17 -13.15
CA VAL A 90 1.24 -18.40 -13.00
C VAL A 90 1.90 -19.64 -13.61
N LYS A 91 3.14 -19.51 -14.12
CA LYS A 91 3.92 -20.62 -14.65
C LYS A 91 4.44 -21.53 -13.54
N ASP A 92 4.55 -22.80 -13.84
CA ASP A 92 5.13 -23.78 -12.90
C ASP A 92 6.58 -23.42 -12.54
N GLY A 93 6.89 -23.50 -11.26
CA GLY A 93 8.24 -23.26 -10.76
C GLY A 93 8.62 -21.78 -10.64
N VAL A 94 7.67 -20.86 -10.74
CA VAL A 94 7.85 -19.44 -10.38
C VAL A 94 7.38 -19.25 -8.94
N GLY A 95 8.29 -18.81 -8.07
CA GLY A 95 7.99 -18.48 -6.67
C GLY A 95 7.61 -17.01 -6.54
N VAL A 96 6.37 -16.73 -6.17
CA VAL A 96 5.83 -15.37 -5.99
C VAL A 96 5.86 -14.98 -4.51
N ILE A 97 6.25 -13.75 -4.21
CA ILE A 97 6.11 -13.13 -2.90
C ILE A 97 5.11 -11.98 -3.02
N THR A 98 4.15 -11.95 -2.14
CA THR A 98 3.17 -10.86 -2.00
C THR A 98 2.60 -10.86 -0.59
N PRO A 99 2.25 -9.71 -0.01
CA PRO A 99 1.61 -9.72 1.30
C PRO A 99 0.16 -10.24 1.22
N ASN A 100 -0.41 -10.53 2.38
CA ASN A 100 -1.75 -11.10 2.50
C ASN A 100 -2.83 -10.00 2.32
N PRO A 101 -3.72 -10.08 1.33
CA PRO A 101 -4.77 -9.08 1.10
C PRO A 101 -5.82 -9.00 2.22
N LYS A 102 -5.85 -9.97 3.13
CA LYS A 102 -6.73 -9.91 4.31
C LYS A 102 -6.22 -8.98 5.41
N THR A 103 -4.91 -8.71 5.43
CA THR A 103 -4.27 -7.93 6.48
C THR A 103 -3.56 -6.68 5.96
N SER A 104 -3.12 -6.69 4.71
CA SER A 104 -2.37 -5.62 4.06
C SER A 104 -3.20 -4.88 3.03
N GLY A 105 -3.33 -3.57 3.18
CA GLY A 105 -3.93 -2.71 2.16
C GLY A 105 -3.11 -2.71 0.86
N GLY A 106 -1.78 -2.68 0.96
CA GLY A 106 -0.91 -2.81 -0.21
C GLY A 106 -1.14 -4.08 -1.00
N ALA A 107 -1.39 -5.20 -0.32
CA ALA A 107 -1.73 -6.47 -0.99
C ALA A 107 -3.09 -6.46 -1.68
N ARG A 108 -4.04 -5.64 -1.20
CA ARG A 108 -5.33 -5.46 -1.90
C ARG A 108 -5.13 -4.80 -3.25
N TRP A 109 -4.25 -3.81 -3.37
CA TRP A 109 -3.87 -3.21 -4.64
C TRP A 109 -3.17 -4.21 -5.56
N ASN A 110 -2.26 -5.05 -5.03
CA ASN A 110 -1.64 -6.14 -5.79
C ASN A 110 -2.69 -7.10 -6.36
N TYR A 111 -3.67 -7.48 -5.53
CA TYR A 111 -4.79 -8.34 -5.93
C TYR A 111 -5.66 -7.68 -7.00
N LEU A 112 -6.01 -6.40 -6.83
CA LEU A 112 -6.84 -5.66 -7.77
C LEU A 112 -6.13 -5.46 -9.12
N ALA A 113 -4.82 -5.22 -9.13
CA ALA A 113 -4.02 -5.16 -10.35
C ALA A 113 -4.04 -6.50 -11.11
N ALA A 114 -3.83 -7.61 -10.40
CA ALA A 114 -3.92 -8.96 -10.98
C ALA A 114 -5.33 -9.26 -11.51
N TRP A 115 -6.36 -8.84 -10.79
CA TRP A 115 -7.75 -8.98 -11.21
C TRP A 115 -8.05 -8.15 -12.47
N GLY A 116 -7.59 -6.89 -12.53
CA GLY A 116 -7.72 -6.02 -13.70
C GLY A 116 -7.06 -6.61 -14.94
N TYR A 117 -5.85 -7.17 -14.79
CA TYR A 117 -5.20 -7.91 -15.85
C TYR A 117 -6.05 -9.10 -16.31
N ALA A 118 -6.53 -9.93 -15.38
CA ALA A 118 -7.35 -11.08 -15.72
C ALA A 118 -8.66 -10.68 -16.39
N GLN A 119 -9.27 -9.57 -16.00
CA GLN A 119 -10.48 -9.02 -16.62
C GLN A 119 -10.26 -8.71 -18.10
N GLU A 120 -9.19 -8.01 -18.43
CA GLU A 120 -8.83 -7.69 -19.81
C GLU A 120 -8.46 -8.97 -20.59
N ARG A 121 -7.62 -9.82 -19.99
CA ARG A 121 -7.10 -11.05 -20.61
C ARG A 121 -8.19 -12.05 -20.99
N TYR A 122 -9.23 -12.15 -20.17
CA TYR A 122 -10.33 -13.12 -20.33
C TYR A 122 -11.66 -12.46 -20.71
N ASN A 123 -11.64 -11.20 -21.15
CA ASN A 123 -12.84 -10.44 -21.56
C ASN A 123 -13.98 -10.50 -20.51
N GLY A 124 -13.64 -10.45 -19.24
CA GLY A 124 -14.60 -10.47 -18.14
C GLY A 124 -15.20 -11.85 -17.82
N ASP A 125 -14.67 -12.95 -18.36
CA ASP A 125 -15.08 -14.30 -17.97
C ASP A 125 -14.66 -14.58 -16.53
N GLU A 126 -15.60 -14.46 -15.62
CA GLU A 126 -15.35 -14.56 -14.17
C GLU A 126 -14.76 -15.92 -13.75
N ALA A 127 -15.12 -17.01 -14.42
CA ALA A 127 -14.59 -18.33 -14.11
C ALA A 127 -13.10 -18.44 -14.46
N GLN A 128 -12.71 -17.91 -15.62
CA GLN A 128 -11.31 -17.86 -16.04
C GLN A 128 -10.49 -16.89 -15.19
N MET A 129 -11.05 -15.72 -14.84
CA MET A 129 -10.42 -14.76 -13.95
C MET A 129 -10.12 -15.38 -12.57
N LYS A 130 -11.10 -16.05 -11.97
CA LYS A 130 -10.93 -16.75 -10.68
C LYS A 130 -9.89 -17.86 -10.75
N GLU A 131 -9.85 -18.61 -11.84
CA GLU A 131 -8.85 -19.67 -12.03
C GLU A 131 -7.43 -19.07 -12.18
N PHE A 132 -7.28 -17.95 -12.89
CA PHE A 132 -6.03 -17.22 -12.99
C PHE A 132 -5.53 -16.76 -11.61
N ILE A 133 -6.37 -16.08 -10.85
CA ILE A 133 -6.03 -15.62 -9.49
C ILE A 133 -5.68 -16.82 -8.59
N LYS A 134 -6.42 -17.90 -8.68
CA LYS A 134 -6.11 -19.12 -7.93
C LYS A 134 -4.72 -19.66 -8.27
N LYS A 135 -4.35 -19.73 -9.56
CA LYS A 135 -3.02 -20.16 -10.00
C LYS A 135 -1.93 -19.21 -9.51
N LEU A 136 -2.15 -17.90 -9.58
CA LEU A 136 -1.24 -16.91 -9.03
C LEU A 136 -0.95 -17.18 -7.54
N TYR A 137 -2.01 -17.35 -6.74
CA TYR A 137 -1.86 -17.60 -5.31
C TYR A 137 -1.34 -19.00 -4.97
N GLN A 138 -1.45 -19.99 -5.87
CA GLN A 138 -0.78 -21.28 -5.73
C GLN A 138 0.75 -21.18 -5.84
N ASN A 139 1.25 -20.19 -6.57
CA ASN A 139 2.68 -19.90 -6.69
C ASN A 139 3.22 -18.99 -5.57
N VAL A 140 2.34 -18.45 -4.72
CA VAL A 140 2.77 -17.61 -3.59
C VAL A 140 3.40 -18.49 -2.50
N LEU A 141 4.67 -18.21 -2.22
CA LEU A 141 5.46 -18.96 -1.22
C LEU A 141 5.21 -18.46 0.20
N VAL A 142 5.03 -17.15 0.36
CA VAL A 142 4.83 -16.51 1.67
C VAL A 142 3.75 -15.44 1.54
N LEU A 143 2.83 -15.41 2.49
CA LEU A 143 1.81 -14.37 2.67
C LEU A 143 2.12 -13.58 3.94
N ASP A 144 3.01 -12.60 3.82
CA ASP A 144 3.36 -11.72 4.93
C ASP A 144 2.18 -10.84 5.35
N SER A 145 2.16 -10.39 6.60
CA SER A 145 1.08 -9.58 7.14
C SER A 145 0.98 -8.16 6.53
N GLY A 146 2.07 -7.65 5.95
CA GLY A 146 2.17 -6.32 5.35
C GLY A 146 3.24 -6.25 4.27
N ALA A 147 3.26 -5.15 3.52
CA ALA A 147 4.18 -4.93 2.39
C ALA A 147 5.64 -5.01 2.81
N ARG A 148 6.02 -4.38 3.93
CA ARG A 148 7.40 -4.41 4.44
C ARG A 148 7.85 -5.85 4.76
N GLY A 149 6.98 -6.69 5.33
CA GLY A 149 7.28 -8.11 5.56
C GLY A 149 7.56 -8.86 4.26
N ALA A 150 6.76 -8.62 3.22
CA ALA A 150 6.97 -9.23 1.90
C ALA A 150 8.30 -8.77 1.27
N THR A 151 8.66 -7.49 1.40
CA THR A 151 9.97 -6.97 0.96
C THR A 151 11.10 -7.67 1.72
N THR A 152 11.01 -7.78 3.05
CA THR A 152 12.01 -8.52 3.87
C THR A 152 12.11 -9.98 3.43
N SER A 153 11.00 -10.67 3.22
CA SER A 153 11.00 -12.06 2.73
C SER A 153 11.72 -12.20 1.39
N PHE A 154 11.49 -11.27 0.46
CA PHE A 154 12.13 -11.29 -0.85
C PHE A 154 13.59 -10.80 -0.79
N VAL A 155 13.85 -9.61 -0.25
CA VAL A 155 15.16 -8.94 -0.31
C VAL A 155 16.14 -9.56 0.68
N GLU A 156 15.77 -9.62 1.98
CA GLU A 156 16.69 -10.02 3.04
C GLU A 156 16.77 -11.55 3.19
N ASN A 157 15.62 -12.24 3.11
CA ASN A 157 15.56 -13.69 3.26
C ASN A 157 15.76 -14.45 1.94
N ASN A 158 15.95 -13.73 0.83
CA ASN A 158 16.20 -14.29 -0.50
C ASN A 158 15.17 -15.33 -0.96
N GLN A 159 13.90 -15.15 -0.60
CA GLN A 159 12.79 -16.03 -0.96
C GLN A 159 12.13 -15.59 -2.27
N GLY A 160 11.69 -16.57 -3.05
CA GLY A 160 10.95 -16.33 -4.29
C GLY A 160 11.79 -15.81 -5.45
N ASP A 161 11.15 -15.78 -6.61
CA ASP A 161 11.71 -15.32 -7.89
C ASP A 161 11.24 -13.91 -8.22
N VAL A 162 10.05 -13.53 -7.75
CA VAL A 162 9.38 -12.26 -8.00
C VAL A 162 8.63 -11.77 -6.77
N LEU A 163 8.76 -10.48 -6.48
CA LEU A 163 7.93 -9.76 -5.52
C LEU A 163 6.93 -8.88 -6.30
N ILE A 164 5.65 -9.05 -6.03
CA ILE A 164 4.63 -8.10 -6.47
C ILE A 164 4.65 -6.95 -5.47
N ALA A 165 5.10 -5.78 -5.91
CA ALA A 165 5.36 -4.63 -5.05
C ALA A 165 4.72 -3.36 -5.60
N TRP A 166 4.58 -2.37 -4.74
CA TRP A 166 4.39 -1.00 -5.16
C TRP A 166 5.69 -0.45 -5.75
N GLU A 167 5.58 0.39 -6.75
CA GLU A 167 6.73 0.94 -7.47
C GLU A 167 7.69 1.69 -6.55
N ASN A 168 7.18 2.53 -5.64
CA ASN A 168 8.01 3.24 -4.67
C ASN A 168 8.82 2.28 -3.76
N GLU A 169 8.23 1.17 -3.30
CA GLU A 169 8.93 0.15 -2.52
C GLU A 169 9.99 -0.59 -3.35
N ALA A 170 9.70 -0.84 -4.63
CA ALA A 170 10.66 -1.44 -5.54
C ALA A 170 11.87 -0.51 -5.77
N TYR A 171 11.64 0.78 -5.96
CA TYR A 171 12.72 1.77 -6.07
C TYR A 171 13.55 1.87 -4.79
N LEU A 172 12.95 1.85 -3.61
CA LEU A 172 13.70 1.82 -2.35
C LEU A 172 14.60 0.59 -2.26
N SER A 173 14.09 -0.59 -2.64
CA SER A 173 14.88 -1.83 -2.67
C SER A 173 16.04 -1.73 -3.66
N MET A 174 15.84 -1.06 -4.81
CA MET A 174 16.90 -0.81 -5.79
C MET A 174 17.96 0.20 -5.31
N LEU A 175 17.58 1.16 -4.47
CA LEU A 175 18.53 2.10 -3.86
C LEU A 175 19.43 1.40 -2.84
N ASP A 176 18.87 0.48 -2.06
CA ASP A 176 19.62 -0.29 -1.06
C ASP A 176 20.52 -1.37 -1.69
N CYS A 177 20.04 -2.01 -2.77
CA CYS A 177 20.71 -3.13 -3.45
C CYS A 177 20.65 -2.96 -4.98
N PRO A 178 21.40 -2.00 -5.58
CA PRO A 178 21.24 -1.59 -6.98
C PRO A 178 21.59 -2.67 -8.00
N ASP A 179 22.43 -3.64 -7.63
CA ASP A 179 22.93 -4.68 -8.53
C ASP A 179 22.20 -6.03 -8.39
N ASP A 180 21.24 -6.15 -7.47
CA ASP A 180 20.64 -7.44 -7.12
C ASP A 180 19.28 -7.66 -7.78
N TYR A 181 18.62 -6.60 -8.25
CA TYR A 181 17.23 -6.65 -8.71
C TYR A 181 17.02 -5.89 -10.01
N GLU A 182 15.87 -6.16 -10.64
CA GLU A 182 15.33 -5.41 -11.78
C GLU A 182 13.85 -5.18 -11.57
N ILE A 183 13.35 -4.01 -11.97
CA ILE A 183 11.92 -3.69 -11.95
C ILE A 183 11.33 -4.01 -13.32
N ILE A 184 10.27 -4.80 -13.33
CA ILE A 184 9.46 -5.12 -14.51
C ILE A 184 8.11 -4.44 -14.34
N THR A 185 7.77 -3.57 -15.28
CA THR A 185 6.44 -2.94 -15.34
C THR A 185 5.52 -3.83 -16.16
N PRO A 186 4.44 -4.39 -15.58
CA PRO A 186 3.50 -5.22 -16.33
C PRO A 186 2.70 -4.41 -17.34
N GLY A 187 2.14 -5.06 -18.35
CA GLY A 187 1.32 -4.42 -19.39
C GLY A 187 0.04 -3.76 -18.85
N ILE A 188 -0.49 -4.27 -17.74
CA ILE A 188 -1.63 -3.70 -17.01
C ILE A 188 -1.27 -3.62 -15.54
N SER A 189 -1.52 -2.47 -14.94
CA SER A 189 -1.38 -2.24 -13.51
C SER A 189 -2.57 -1.42 -12.99
N ILE A 190 -2.46 -0.84 -11.82
CA ILE A 190 -3.50 -0.04 -11.18
C ILE A 190 -2.87 1.19 -10.55
N LEU A 191 -3.57 2.31 -10.60
CA LEU A 191 -3.19 3.51 -9.85
C LEU A 191 -3.56 3.27 -8.38
N ALA A 192 -2.56 3.17 -7.52
CA ALA A 192 -2.74 3.06 -6.09
C ALA A 192 -2.68 4.46 -5.46
N GLN A 193 -3.72 4.83 -4.71
CA GLN A 193 -3.89 6.13 -4.08
C GLN A 193 -4.05 5.92 -2.56
N PRO A 194 -2.95 5.95 -1.79
CA PRO A 194 -3.05 5.93 -0.33
C PRO A 194 -3.64 7.25 0.16
N SER A 195 -4.67 7.15 0.99
CA SER A 195 -5.38 8.32 1.48
C SER A 195 -5.00 8.67 2.91
N VAL A 196 -5.17 9.93 3.27
CA VAL A 196 -4.93 10.49 4.59
C VAL A 196 -6.20 11.11 5.15
N ALA A 197 -6.35 11.10 6.45
CA ALA A 197 -7.43 11.83 7.12
C ALA A 197 -7.04 12.22 8.55
N VAL A 198 -7.62 13.30 9.03
CA VAL A 198 -7.63 13.66 10.44
C VAL A 198 -8.64 12.78 11.17
N VAL A 199 -8.32 12.33 12.37
CA VAL A 199 -9.27 11.60 13.23
C VAL A 199 -9.95 12.61 14.15
N ASP A 200 -11.07 13.18 13.71
CA ASP A 200 -11.73 14.34 14.28
C ASP A 200 -12.00 14.23 15.78
N SER A 201 -12.55 13.10 16.20
CA SER A 201 -12.88 12.86 17.62
C SER A 201 -11.63 12.91 18.51
N VAL A 202 -10.47 12.47 18.02
CA VAL A 202 -9.20 12.43 18.77
C VAL A 202 -8.57 13.82 18.83
N VAL A 203 -8.46 14.50 17.68
CA VAL A 203 -7.82 15.82 17.63
C VAL A 203 -8.60 16.88 18.40
N ASP A 204 -9.94 16.78 18.45
CA ASP A 204 -10.79 17.69 19.21
C ASP A 204 -10.65 17.46 20.71
N GLU A 205 -10.65 16.20 21.16
CA GLU A 205 -10.44 15.87 22.57
C GLU A 205 -9.04 16.27 23.05
N ARG A 206 -8.00 16.08 22.23
CA ARG A 206 -6.60 16.37 22.56
C ARG A 206 -6.21 17.83 22.32
N GLY A 207 -7.00 18.58 21.53
CA GLY A 207 -6.67 19.94 21.11
C GLY A 207 -5.48 20.01 20.14
N THR A 208 -5.29 18.96 19.32
CA THR A 208 -4.18 18.81 18.37
C THR A 208 -4.59 19.08 16.92
N ARG A 209 -5.84 19.47 16.65
CA ARG A 209 -6.38 19.67 15.28
C ARG A 209 -5.47 20.51 14.40
N ALA A 210 -5.05 21.67 14.87
CA ALA A 210 -4.25 22.59 14.06
C ALA A 210 -2.91 21.98 13.60
N VAL A 211 -2.24 21.21 14.44
CA VAL A 211 -0.97 20.57 14.07
C VAL A 211 -1.21 19.34 13.19
N ALA A 212 -2.32 18.63 13.37
CA ALA A 212 -2.70 17.47 12.54
C ALA A 212 -3.02 17.92 11.11
N GLU A 213 -3.85 18.95 10.94
CA GLU A 213 -4.19 19.51 9.63
C GLU A 213 -2.94 20.10 8.93
N GLU A 214 -2.07 20.81 9.64
CA GLU A 214 -0.83 21.32 9.07
C GLU A 214 0.13 20.20 8.65
N TYR A 215 0.20 19.12 9.44
CA TYR A 215 0.99 17.94 9.07
C TYR A 215 0.50 17.31 7.77
N LEU A 216 -0.81 17.11 7.61
CA LEU A 216 -1.37 16.56 6.38
C LEU A 216 -1.21 17.51 5.20
N SER A 217 -1.46 18.83 5.40
CA SER A 217 -1.24 19.86 4.37
C SER A 217 0.22 19.90 3.89
N TYR A 218 1.17 19.69 4.80
CA TYR A 218 2.59 19.65 4.46
C TYR A 218 2.92 18.52 3.47
N LEU A 219 2.20 17.38 3.51
CA LEU A 219 2.42 16.27 2.58
C LEU A 219 2.13 16.63 1.12
N TYR A 220 1.43 17.73 0.86
CA TYR A 220 1.14 18.27 -0.49
C TYR A 220 2.09 19.41 -0.90
N SER A 221 3.09 19.71 -0.08
CA SER A 221 4.08 20.74 -0.40
C SER A 221 5.21 20.21 -1.28
N ASP A 222 5.90 21.12 -1.98
CA ASP A 222 7.09 20.79 -2.79
C ASP A 222 8.27 20.27 -1.93
N ASP A 223 8.24 20.47 -0.61
CA ASP A 223 9.29 20.07 0.31
C ASP A 223 9.07 18.65 0.91
N ALA A 224 7.90 18.03 0.70
CA ALA A 224 7.57 16.68 1.16
C ALA A 224 7.90 15.64 0.10
#